data_019396924b9e8d07d73a7bf23622dff4
#
_entry.id   019396924b9e8d07d73a7bf23622dff4
#
_cell.length_a   1.000
_cell.length_b   1.000
_cell.length_c   1.000
_cell.angle_alpha   90.00
_cell.angle_beta   90.00
_cell.angle_gamma   90.00
#
_symmetry.space_group_name_H-M   'P 1'
#
loop_
_entity.id
_entity.type
_entity.pdbx_description
1 polymer ?
#
loop_
_entity_poly.entity_id
_entity_poly.type
_entity_poly.pdbx_seq_one_letter_code
_entity_poly.pdbx_strand_id
1 'polypeptide(L)'
;QGLTLAGQQWKILTLDGAGTPAAHEIKIELAGEPGRFNVALAGNLQLPALIWQGRIAQLAMKDTVAGAWTLDKPAALQASAKEASLDAACLDSAPTRLCLQGQWNEARGVTARAQLSNLSPERFKAFLPPGLTLATSVSGAATVSGKDAGSLQGKLNLSIAPGTLRLDANGQPLRFTLNGGNLQSDLNGRTLNAQAKLDLAQTGQMQANLQIQDPLGTARLNGRINAALTDLGMISLFVPQLQKVSGQVRADVTAAGSLPKLTLRGDIRLDNASAAIPEAGIQLQDLQFTAVGNGQGPLQLSGSVRSGAGQLQLSGEAVPLKPQLLLKIKGQDFQALNTADLQVKISPDLQLNVAQQQVRVDGELTVPHAFLRPGGDRPGVIYPSDDVVIVNDAHGETPPPKPQGIDLYARVRVILGDNVRVETSAFQGKLAGKLLVEETPQL
;
A
#
# COMPACT_ATOMS: atom_id res chain seq x y z
N GLN A 1 -14.64 9.22 -32.13
CA GLN A 1 -13.42 9.93 -31.77
C GLN A 1 -13.49 10.21 -30.26
N GLY A 2 -12.57 9.69 -29.48
CA GLY A 2 -12.57 9.84 -28.03
C GLY A 2 -12.27 11.28 -27.61
N LEU A 3 -13.00 11.76 -26.60
CA LEU A 3 -12.77 13.06 -25.96
C LEU A 3 -11.82 12.84 -24.78
N THR A 4 -10.77 13.66 -24.67
CA THR A 4 -9.91 13.68 -23.47
C THR A 4 -10.31 14.87 -22.61
N LEU A 5 -10.83 14.60 -21.41
CA LEU A 5 -11.21 15.62 -20.43
C LEU A 5 -10.56 15.28 -19.09
N ALA A 6 -9.87 16.25 -18.50
CA ALA A 6 -9.11 16.09 -17.23
C ALA A 6 -8.13 14.88 -17.25
N GLY A 7 -7.50 14.62 -18.39
CA GLY A 7 -6.54 13.50 -18.56
C GLY A 7 -7.18 12.12 -18.71
N GLN A 8 -8.52 12.02 -18.71
CA GLN A 8 -9.27 10.78 -18.84
C GLN A 8 -9.87 10.65 -20.25
N GLN A 9 -9.99 9.42 -20.73
CA GLN A 9 -10.59 9.15 -22.05
C GLN A 9 -12.09 8.86 -21.94
N TRP A 10 -12.87 9.59 -22.73
CA TRP A 10 -14.32 9.48 -22.80
C TRP A 10 -14.74 9.04 -24.20
N LYS A 11 -15.63 8.06 -24.27
CA LYS A 11 -16.10 7.49 -25.53
C LYS A 11 -17.38 8.14 -26.03
N ILE A 12 -18.24 8.57 -25.11
CA ILE A 12 -19.56 9.15 -25.41
C ILE A 12 -19.68 10.46 -24.63
N LEU A 13 -20.09 11.50 -25.32
CA LEU A 13 -20.62 12.74 -24.77
C LEU A 13 -21.89 13.08 -25.53
N THR A 14 -23.02 13.04 -24.85
CA THR A 14 -24.31 13.47 -25.38
C THR A 14 -24.77 14.70 -24.61
N LEU A 15 -25.24 15.70 -25.36
CA LEU A 15 -25.79 16.91 -24.79
C LEU A 15 -27.15 17.16 -25.49
N ASP A 16 -28.24 17.01 -24.74
CA ASP A 16 -29.59 17.28 -25.19
C ASP A 16 -30.16 18.47 -24.43
N GLY A 17 -30.71 19.42 -25.18
CA GLY A 17 -31.34 20.60 -24.62
C GLY A 17 -32.76 20.77 -25.16
N ALA A 18 -33.71 21.07 -24.29
CA ALA A 18 -35.10 21.32 -24.65
C ALA A 18 -35.64 22.52 -23.86
N GLY A 19 -36.48 23.33 -24.55
CA GLY A 19 -37.14 24.50 -23.92
C GLY A 19 -36.73 25.84 -24.51
N THR A 20 -36.93 26.90 -23.72
CA THR A 20 -36.59 28.28 -24.05
C THR A 20 -35.59 28.83 -23.03
N PRO A 21 -34.96 29.97 -23.29
CA PRO A 21 -34.09 30.59 -22.26
C PRO A 21 -34.78 30.79 -20.91
N ALA A 22 -36.09 31.06 -20.88
CA ALA A 22 -36.86 31.25 -19.66
C ALA A 22 -37.21 29.96 -18.93
N ALA A 23 -37.21 28.82 -19.62
CA ALA A 23 -37.47 27.51 -19.02
C ALA A 23 -36.91 26.41 -19.92
N HIS A 24 -35.85 25.74 -19.45
CA HIS A 24 -35.18 24.71 -20.24
C HIS A 24 -34.70 23.56 -19.37
N GLU A 25 -34.51 22.42 -19.99
CA GLU A 25 -33.84 21.26 -19.46
C GLU A 25 -32.60 20.95 -20.30
N ILE A 26 -31.51 20.57 -19.63
CA ILE A 26 -30.25 20.13 -20.24
C ILE A 26 -29.92 18.76 -19.67
N LYS A 27 -29.73 17.78 -20.55
CA LYS A 27 -29.28 16.44 -20.17
C LYS A 27 -27.90 16.21 -20.73
N ILE A 28 -27.00 15.76 -19.88
CA ILE A 28 -25.62 15.47 -20.22
C ILE A 28 -25.38 14.00 -19.88
N GLU A 29 -24.96 13.24 -20.87
CA GLU A 29 -24.45 11.89 -20.67
C GLU A 29 -22.98 11.84 -21.05
N LEU A 30 -22.15 11.34 -20.13
CA LEU A 30 -20.73 11.16 -20.33
C LEU A 30 -20.37 9.72 -19.95
N ALA A 31 -19.79 8.94 -20.88
CA ALA A 31 -19.38 7.57 -20.63
C ALA A 31 -17.97 7.29 -21.17
N GLY A 32 -17.19 6.58 -20.39
CA GLY A 32 -15.81 6.24 -20.71
C GLY A 32 -15.18 5.30 -19.67
N GLU A 33 -13.86 5.21 -19.66
CA GLU A 33 -13.13 4.39 -18.69
C GLU A 33 -13.40 4.76 -17.22
N PRO A 34 -13.55 6.06 -16.85
CA PRO A 34 -13.87 6.43 -15.47
C PRO A 34 -15.26 6.04 -14.99
N GLY A 35 -16.16 5.64 -15.91
CA GLY A 35 -17.54 5.29 -15.63
C GLY A 35 -18.56 6.01 -16.53
N ARG A 36 -19.82 5.95 -16.10
CA ARG A 36 -20.95 6.60 -16.78
C ARG A 36 -21.57 7.65 -15.86
N PHE A 37 -21.74 8.85 -16.38
CA PHE A 37 -22.29 10.00 -15.67
C PHE A 37 -23.50 10.55 -16.42
N ASN A 38 -24.63 10.66 -15.74
CA ASN A 38 -25.85 11.25 -16.25
C ASN A 38 -26.23 12.44 -15.37
N VAL A 39 -26.36 13.61 -15.97
CA VAL A 39 -26.74 14.84 -15.28
C VAL A 39 -27.94 15.44 -15.99
N ALA A 40 -28.97 15.81 -15.22
CA ALA A 40 -30.08 16.60 -15.74
C ALA A 40 -30.16 17.91 -14.95
N LEU A 41 -30.16 19.00 -15.70
CA LEU A 41 -30.30 20.37 -15.20
C LEU A 41 -31.63 20.94 -15.65
N ALA A 42 -32.36 21.61 -14.77
CA ALA A 42 -33.59 22.32 -15.14
C ALA A 42 -33.50 23.75 -14.59
N GLY A 43 -33.75 24.75 -15.42
CA GLY A 43 -33.57 26.12 -15.01
C GLY A 43 -33.99 27.17 -16.04
N ASN A 44 -33.60 28.39 -15.79
CA ASN A 44 -33.78 29.55 -16.67
C ASN A 44 -32.47 30.33 -16.81
N LEU A 45 -32.30 30.97 -17.95
CA LEU A 45 -31.21 31.91 -18.26
C LEU A 45 -31.80 33.29 -18.34
N GLN A 46 -31.39 34.17 -17.45
CA GLN A 46 -31.78 35.58 -17.44
C GLN A 46 -30.89 36.37 -18.39
N LEU A 47 -31.48 36.96 -19.42
CA LEU A 47 -30.83 37.81 -20.39
C LEU A 47 -31.14 39.28 -20.08
N PRO A 48 -30.20 40.25 -20.29
CA PRO A 48 -28.84 40.07 -20.82
C PRO A 48 -27.78 39.76 -19.77
N ALA A 49 -28.14 39.63 -18.48
CA ALA A 49 -27.18 39.45 -17.39
C ALA A 49 -26.44 38.09 -17.41
N LEU A 50 -26.85 37.15 -18.25
CA LEU A 50 -26.31 35.79 -18.36
C LEU A 50 -26.22 35.06 -17.00
N ILE A 51 -27.30 35.21 -16.20
CA ILE A 51 -27.44 34.52 -14.93
C ILE A 51 -28.30 33.24 -15.17
N TRP A 52 -27.71 32.08 -14.98
CA TRP A 52 -28.44 30.84 -14.97
C TRP A 52 -28.92 30.52 -13.55
N GLN A 53 -30.21 30.27 -13.39
CA GLN A 53 -30.81 29.85 -12.12
C GLN A 53 -31.63 28.57 -12.35
N GLY A 54 -31.40 27.57 -11.49
CA GLY A 54 -32.09 26.31 -11.66
C GLY A 54 -31.68 25.30 -10.58
N ARG A 55 -31.72 24.07 -10.97
CA ARG A 55 -31.37 22.96 -10.09
C ARG A 55 -30.69 21.83 -10.88
N ILE A 56 -29.87 21.09 -10.19
CA ILE A 56 -29.48 19.76 -10.59
C ILE A 56 -30.69 18.87 -10.30
N ALA A 57 -31.45 18.48 -11.33
CA ALA A 57 -32.66 17.68 -11.17
C ALA A 57 -32.31 16.21 -10.94
N GLN A 58 -31.25 15.71 -11.61
CA GLN A 58 -30.74 14.36 -11.47
C GLN A 58 -29.22 14.36 -11.62
N LEU A 59 -28.56 13.56 -10.86
CA LEU A 59 -27.16 13.18 -11.03
C LEU A 59 -27.01 11.71 -10.69
N ALA A 60 -26.52 10.92 -11.63
CA ALA A 60 -26.25 9.51 -11.45
C ALA A 60 -24.86 9.18 -11.99
N MET A 61 -24.09 8.46 -11.22
CA MET A 61 -22.79 7.90 -11.62
C MET A 61 -22.86 6.38 -11.50
N LYS A 62 -22.39 5.67 -12.52
CA LYS A 62 -22.35 4.20 -12.57
C LYS A 62 -20.99 3.75 -13.08
N ASP A 63 -20.66 2.51 -12.79
CA ASP A 63 -19.43 1.86 -13.26
C ASP A 63 -18.16 2.63 -12.87
N THR A 64 -18.22 3.43 -11.81
CA THR A 64 -17.04 4.14 -11.27
C THR A 64 -16.29 3.27 -10.29
N VAL A 65 -15.00 3.56 -10.10
CA VAL A 65 -14.16 2.88 -9.09
C VAL A 65 -14.77 3.00 -7.68
N ALA A 66 -15.45 4.11 -7.40
CA ALA A 66 -16.12 4.36 -6.12
C ALA A 66 -17.54 3.78 -6.02
N GLY A 67 -17.99 3.03 -7.04
CA GLY A 67 -19.31 2.45 -7.14
C GLY A 67 -20.36 3.37 -7.77
N ALA A 68 -21.63 3.02 -7.63
CA ALA A 68 -22.75 3.79 -8.16
C ALA A 68 -23.23 4.83 -7.13
N TRP A 69 -23.53 6.05 -7.62
CA TRP A 69 -24.01 7.16 -6.80
C TRP A 69 -25.21 7.83 -7.46
N THR A 70 -26.17 8.26 -6.68
CA THR A 70 -27.35 8.98 -7.18
C THR A 70 -27.64 10.19 -6.31
N LEU A 71 -28.08 11.28 -6.91
CA LEU A 71 -28.53 12.46 -6.19
C LEU A 71 -29.83 12.11 -5.44
N ASP A 72 -29.86 12.38 -4.11
CA ASP A 72 -31.03 12.12 -3.26
C ASP A 72 -32.22 13.01 -3.63
N LYS A 73 -31.94 14.32 -3.69
CA LYS A 73 -32.95 15.33 -4.00
C LYS A 73 -32.38 16.39 -4.95
N PRO A 74 -33.21 17.01 -5.80
CA PRO A 74 -32.77 18.11 -6.61
C PRO A 74 -32.09 19.20 -5.79
N ALA A 75 -30.90 19.66 -6.22
CA ALA A 75 -30.12 20.71 -5.54
C ALA A 75 -30.15 22.01 -6.34
N ALA A 76 -30.42 23.13 -5.69
CA ALA A 76 -30.43 24.42 -6.34
C ALA A 76 -28.99 24.78 -6.79
N LEU A 77 -28.90 25.31 -7.99
CA LEU A 77 -27.67 25.76 -8.63
C LEU A 77 -27.90 27.11 -9.30
N GLN A 78 -27.07 28.07 -8.99
CA GLN A 78 -26.99 29.35 -9.68
C GLN A 78 -25.59 29.53 -10.22
N ALA A 79 -25.48 30.11 -11.41
CA ALA A 79 -24.19 30.40 -12.02
C ALA A 79 -24.27 31.64 -12.88
N SER A 80 -23.22 32.48 -12.79
CA SER A 80 -22.98 33.65 -13.63
C SER A 80 -21.48 33.81 -13.85
N ALA A 81 -21.09 34.84 -14.60
CA ALA A 81 -19.67 35.15 -14.76
C ALA A 81 -18.97 35.66 -13.46
N LYS A 82 -19.74 36.09 -12.46
CA LYS A 82 -19.21 36.69 -11.24
C LYS A 82 -19.47 35.88 -9.97
N GLU A 83 -20.42 34.96 -10.01
CA GLU A 83 -20.79 34.17 -8.85
C GLU A 83 -21.41 32.85 -9.27
N ALA A 84 -21.24 31.85 -8.42
CA ALA A 84 -21.90 30.56 -8.51
C ALA A 84 -22.24 30.07 -7.10
N SER A 85 -23.39 29.40 -6.97
CA SER A 85 -23.79 28.76 -5.71
C SER A 85 -24.43 27.40 -5.99
N LEU A 86 -24.09 26.44 -5.16
CA LEU A 86 -24.65 25.11 -5.10
C LEU A 86 -25.18 24.91 -3.68
N ASP A 87 -26.48 24.71 -3.54
CA ASP A 87 -27.07 24.24 -2.29
C ASP A 87 -26.69 22.78 -2.02
N ALA A 88 -27.04 22.29 -0.82
CA ALA A 88 -26.65 20.96 -0.41
C ALA A 88 -27.10 19.87 -1.42
N ALA A 89 -26.16 19.43 -2.26
CA ALA A 89 -26.31 18.33 -3.18
C ALA A 89 -25.80 17.05 -2.49
N CYS A 90 -26.72 16.17 -2.07
CA CYS A 90 -26.39 14.93 -1.41
C CYS A 90 -26.47 13.76 -2.38
N LEU A 91 -25.38 13.02 -2.48
CA LEU A 91 -25.22 11.82 -3.28
C LEU A 91 -25.28 10.59 -2.37
N ASP A 92 -26.13 9.65 -2.69
CA ASP A 92 -26.29 8.40 -1.98
C ASP A 92 -25.71 7.22 -2.76
N SER A 93 -25.00 6.39 -2.04
CA SER A 93 -24.50 5.10 -2.49
C SER A 93 -24.47 4.17 -1.27
N ALA A 94 -25.64 3.66 -0.91
CA ALA A 94 -25.88 2.97 0.37
C ALA A 94 -24.75 2.00 0.78
N PRO A 95 -24.29 2.05 2.04
CA PRO A 95 -24.72 2.92 3.14
C PRO A 95 -24.05 4.30 3.17
N THR A 96 -23.29 4.67 2.15
CA THR A 96 -22.49 5.91 2.07
C THR A 96 -23.34 7.07 1.58
N ARG A 97 -23.14 8.24 2.19
CA ARG A 97 -23.73 9.50 1.78
C ARG A 97 -22.65 10.58 1.70
N LEU A 98 -22.64 11.34 0.61
CA LEU A 98 -21.75 12.49 0.40
C LEU A 98 -22.58 13.72 0.07
N CYS A 99 -22.54 14.73 0.92
CA CYS A 99 -23.21 16.02 0.70
C CYS A 99 -22.17 17.09 0.40
N LEU A 100 -22.42 17.87 -0.65
CA LEU A 100 -21.59 18.98 -1.10
C LEU A 100 -22.42 20.25 -1.18
N GLN A 101 -21.85 21.36 -0.72
CA GLN A 101 -22.43 22.68 -0.90
C GLN A 101 -21.30 23.70 -1.11
N GLY A 102 -21.57 24.78 -1.83
CA GLY A 102 -20.53 25.77 -2.03
C GLY A 102 -21.03 27.05 -2.70
N GLN A 103 -20.21 28.07 -2.57
CA GLN A 103 -20.41 29.36 -3.20
C GLN A 103 -19.08 29.86 -3.73
N TRP A 104 -19.10 30.48 -4.87
CA TRP A 104 -17.97 31.21 -5.44
C TRP A 104 -18.42 32.60 -5.82
N ASN A 105 -17.58 33.57 -5.54
CA ASN A 105 -17.79 34.97 -5.94
C ASN A 105 -16.45 35.55 -6.34
N GLU A 106 -16.41 36.25 -7.46
CA GLU A 106 -15.18 36.87 -8.03
C GLU A 106 -14.44 37.74 -7.01
N ALA A 107 -15.15 38.48 -6.18
CA ALA A 107 -14.56 39.38 -5.19
C ALA A 107 -14.12 38.69 -3.91
N ARG A 108 -14.87 37.65 -3.45
CA ARG A 108 -14.71 37.01 -2.15
C ARG A 108 -14.04 35.63 -2.25
N GLY A 109 -13.99 35.04 -3.46
CA GLY A 109 -13.44 33.71 -3.67
C GLY A 109 -14.44 32.61 -3.45
N VAL A 110 -13.96 31.43 -3.05
CA VAL A 110 -14.73 30.20 -2.85
C VAL A 110 -15.02 29.98 -1.36
N THR A 111 -16.20 29.44 -1.06
CA THR A 111 -16.51 28.79 0.22
C THR A 111 -17.22 27.49 -0.10
N ALA A 112 -16.70 26.36 0.36
CA ALA A 112 -17.32 25.06 0.13
C ALA A 112 -17.26 24.20 1.39
N ARG A 113 -18.25 23.30 1.50
CA ARG A 113 -18.35 22.31 2.56
C ARG A 113 -18.71 20.95 1.96
N ALA A 114 -18.03 19.93 2.45
CA ALA A 114 -18.33 18.54 2.14
C ALA A 114 -18.60 17.77 3.44
N GLN A 115 -19.56 16.87 3.42
CA GLN A 115 -19.86 15.95 4.53
C GLN A 115 -19.98 14.54 3.98
N LEU A 116 -19.20 13.64 4.55
CA LEU A 116 -19.15 12.23 4.20
C LEU A 116 -19.66 11.40 5.38
N SER A 117 -20.52 10.43 5.13
CA SER A 117 -21.02 9.50 6.13
C SER A 117 -20.90 8.08 5.64
N ASN A 118 -20.42 7.19 6.52
CA ASN A 118 -20.42 5.74 6.36
C ASN A 118 -19.75 5.23 5.07
N LEU A 119 -18.64 5.83 4.65
CA LEU A 119 -17.86 5.32 3.51
C LEU A 119 -17.20 4.00 3.91
N SER A 120 -17.54 2.92 3.23
CA SER A 120 -16.83 1.63 3.38
C SER A 120 -15.53 1.63 2.58
N PRO A 121 -14.37 1.39 3.22
CA PRO A 121 -13.09 1.25 2.50
C PRO A 121 -13.09 0.07 1.52
N GLU A 122 -13.94 -0.93 1.69
CA GLU A 122 -14.07 -2.08 0.78
C GLU A 122 -14.45 -1.69 -0.66
N ARG A 123 -15.07 -0.52 -0.84
CA ARG A 123 -15.33 0.03 -2.17
C ARG A 123 -14.05 0.23 -2.99
N PHE A 124 -12.94 0.40 -2.31
CA PHE A 124 -11.62 0.61 -2.91
C PHE A 124 -10.74 -0.64 -2.85
N LYS A 125 -11.35 -1.84 -2.77
CA LYS A 125 -10.62 -3.11 -2.69
C LYS A 125 -9.58 -3.33 -3.80
N ALA A 126 -9.79 -2.73 -4.98
CA ALA A 126 -8.83 -2.77 -6.07
C ALA A 126 -7.48 -2.10 -5.75
N PHE A 127 -7.45 -1.21 -4.75
CA PHE A 127 -6.24 -0.53 -4.26
C PHE A 127 -5.71 -1.13 -2.95
N LEU A 128 -6.40 -2.11 -2.38
CA LEU A 128 -5.98 -2.82 -1.18
C LEU A 128 -5.15 -4.05 -1.55
N PRO A 129 -4.23 -4.49 -0.68
CA PRO A 129 -3.54 -5.76 -0.88
C PRO A 129 -4.53 -6.92 -1.09
N PRO A 130 -4.20 -7.90 -1.95
CA PRO A 130 -5.03 -9.08 -2.14
C PRO A 130 -5.33 -9.79 -0.82
N GLY A 131 -6.58 -10.21 -0.62
CA GLY A 131 -7.01 -10.90 0.60
C GLY A 131 -7.33 -9.99 1.78
N LEU A 132 -7.04 -8.68 1.71
CA LEU A 132 -7.37 -7.73 2.77
C LEU A 132 -8.83 -7.25 2.68
N THR A 133 -9.57 -7.42 3.77
CA THR A 133 -10.94 -6.93 3.96
C THR A 133 -10.98 -5.98 5.15
N LEU A 134 -11.58 -4.80 4.96
CA LEU A 134 -11.70 -3.76 5.98
C LEU A 134 -13.17 -3.55 6.35
N ALA A 135 -13.64 -4.22 7.38
CA ALA A 135 -14.99 -4.06 7.88
C ALA A 135 -15.06 -2.89 8.89
N THR A 136 -15.00 -1.68 8.37
CA THR A 136 -15.13 -0.42 9.10
C THR A 136 -15.77 0.63 8.20
N SER A 137 -16.01 1.81 8.73
CA SER A 137 -16.50 2.95 7.95
C SER A 137 -15.73 4.22 8.26
N VAL A 138 -15.68 5.11 7.28
CA VAL A 138 -15.08 6.44 7.40
C VAL A 138 -16.17 7.50 7.26
N SER A 139 -16.21 8.43 8.19
CA SER A 139 -17.10 9.58 8.15
C SER A 139 -16.31 10.87 8.42
N GLY A 140 -16.82 12.00 7.96
CA GLY A 140 -16.14 13.25 8.24
C GLY A 140 -16.72 14.45 7.53
N ALA A 141 -16.05 15.59 7.72
CA ALA A 141 -16.43 16.86 7.12
C ALA A 141 -15.18 17.61 6.67
N ALA A 142 -15.34 18.31 5.57
CA ALA A 142 -14.33 19.24 5.05
C ALA A 142 -14.97 20.60 4.80
N THR A 143 -14.19 21.66 5.05
CA THR A 143 -14.54 23.05 4.68
C THR A 143 -13.35 23.69 4.01
N VAL A 144 -13.63 24.53 3.03
CA VAL A 144 -12.60 25.35 2.39
C VAL A 144 -13.17 26.73 2.08
N SER A 145 -12.35 27.76 2.28
CA SER A 145 -12.69 29.14 1.92
C SER A 145 -11.42 29.90 1.54
N GLY A 146 -11.56 30.88 0.65
CA GLY A 146 -10.46 31.73 0.24
C GLY A 146 -10.60 32.20 -1.20
N LYS A 147 -9.86 33.27 -1.55
CA LYS A 147 -9.88 33.84 -2.89
C LYS A 147 -8.71 33.34 -3.76
N ASP A 148 -7.59 33.13 -3.16
CA ASP A 148 -6.34 32.71 -3.79
C ASP A 148 -5.56 31.76 -2.87
N ALA A 149 -4.48 31.19 -3.36
CA ALA A 149 -3.66 30.24 -2.62
C ALA A 149 -3.10 30.79 -1.30
N GLY A 150 -2.91 32.11 -1.19
CA GLY A 150 -2.40 32.77 0.01
C GLY A 150 -3.45 33.00 1.09
N SER A 151 -4.71 33.15 0.69
CA SER A 151 -5.86 33.34 1.58
C SER A 151 -6.67 32.09 1.84
N LEU A 152 -6.29 30.95 1.23
CA LEU A 152 -7.02 29.71 1.35
C LEU A 152 -6.99 29.19 2.79
N GLN A 153 -8.17 28.90 3.34
CA GLN A 153 -8.36 28.27 4.64
C GLN A 153 -9.18 27.02 4.47
N GLY A 154 -8.82 25.96 5.17
CA GLY A 154 -9.53 24.70 5.08
C GLY A 154 -9.42 23.89 6.35
N LYS A 155 -10.44 23.10 6.62
CA LYS A 155 -10.44 22.11 7.71
C LYS A 155 -10.96 20.78 7.16
N LEU A 156 -10.30 19.70 7.56
CA LEU A 156 -10.74 18.36 7.29
C LEU A 156 -10.75 17.59 8.62
N ASN A 157 -11.86 16.95 8.94
CA ASN A 157 -11.98 16.03 10.07
C ASN A 157 -12.55 14.72 9.53
N LEU A 158 -11.77 13.65 9.63
CA LEU A 158 -12.20 12.30 9.31
C LEU A 158 -12.16 11.45 10.57
N SER A 159 -13.14 10.59 10.74
CA SER A 159 -13.19 9.56 11.77
C SER A 159 -13.31 8.19 11.12
N ILE A 160 -12.51 7.24 11.60
CA ILE A 160 -12.58 5.84 11.25
C ILE A 160 -13.30 5.14 12.40
N ALA A 161 -14.42 4.50 12.11
CA ALA A 161 -15.21 3.79 13.11
C ALA A 161 -14.46 2.54 13.62
N PRO A 162 -14.77 2.06 14.83
CA PRO A 162 -14.36 0.73 15.24
C PRO A 162 -14.76 -0.34 14.24
N GLY A 163 -13.92 -1.36 14.09
CA GLY A 163 -14.18 -2.40 13.10
C GLY A 163 -13.18 -3.53 13.15
N THR A 164 -13.11 -4.30 12.08
CA THR A 164 -12.15 -5.39 11.95
C THR A 164 -11.41 -5.32 10.62
N LEU A 165 -10.14 -5.62 10.69
CA LEU A 165 -9.30 -5.88 9.55
C LEU A 165 -9.14 -7.39 9.47
N ARG A 166 -9.58 -7.98 8.38
CA ARG A 166 -9.43 -9.40 8.10
C ARG A 166 -8.54 -9.58 6.89
N LEU A 167 -7.68 -10.55 6.97
CA LEU A 167 -6.80 -10.89 5.88
C LEU A 167 -6.66 -12.40 5.77
N ASP A 168 -6.88 -12.89 4.58
CA ASP A 168 -6.69 -14.29 4.26
C ASP A 168 -5.25 -14.52 3.78
N ALA A 169 -4.43 -15.09 4.65
CA ALA A 169 -3.07 -15.50 4.33
C ALA A 169 -3.02 -17.04 4.25
N ASN A 170 -2.75 -17.56 3.07
CA ASN A 170 -2.61 -19.02 2.83
C ASN A 170 -3.75 -19.88 3.41
N GLY A 171 -4.99 -19.41 3.26
CA GLY A 171 -6.18 -20.14 3.76
C GLY A 171 -6.43 -20.02 5.25
N GLN A 172 -5.65 -19.20 5.98
CA GLN A 172 -5.91 -18.88 7.38
C GLN A 172 -6.29 -17.41 7.53
N PRO A 173 -7.52 -17.12 7.98
CA PRO A 173 -7.95 -15.74 8.19
C PRO A 173 -7.36 -15.17 9.49
N LEU A 174 -6.52 -14.15 9.36
CA LEU A 174 -6.09 -13.33 10.48
C LEU A 174 -7.09 -12.18 10.70
N ARG A 175 -7.41 -11.91 11.94
CA ARG A 175 -8.35 -10.85 12.33
C ARG A 175 -7.69 -9.90 13.32
N PHE A 176 -7.76 -8.61 13.02
CA PHE A 176 -7.30 -7.54 13.91
C PHE A 176 -8.47 -6.64 14.22
N THR A 177 -8.58 -6.25 15.47
CA THR A 177 -9.58 -5.30 15.92
C THR A 177 -9.06 -3.89 15.77
N LEU A 178 -9.85 -3.04 15.15
CA LEU A 178 -9.62 -1.62 15.03
C LEU A 178 -10.53 -0.91 16.02
N ASN A 179 -9.99 -0.19 17.00
CA ASN A 179 -10.76 0.65 17.91
C ASN A 179 -11.20 1.95 17.25
N GLY A 180 -10.61 2.25 16.10
CA GLY A 180 -10.91 3.41 15.30
C GLY A 180 -9.71 4.29 15.07
N GLY A 181 -9.97 5.47 14.52
CA GLY A 181 -8.93 6.45 14.21
C GLY A 181 -9.53 7.79 13.84
N ASN A 182 -8.66 8.78 13.72
CA ASN A 182 -9.03 10.10 13.26
C ASN A 182 -7.92 10.74 12.43
N LEU A 183 -8.30 11.56 11.48
CA LEU A 183 -7.45 12.47 10.75
C LEU A 183 -8.04 13.87 10.85
N GLN A 184 -7.25 14.80 11.36
CA GLN A 184 -7.59 16.22 11.39
C GLN A 184 -6.57 16.99 10.58
N SER A 185 -7.03 17.95 9.81
CA SER A 185 -6.15 18.77 9.01
C SER A 185 -6.67 20.20 8.92
N ASP A 186 -5.76 21.15 9.09
CA ASP A 186 -6.00 22.58 9.01
C ASP A 186 -5.09 23.21 7.95
N LEU A 187 -5.69 23.78 6.93
CA LEU A 187 -5.00 24.59 5.91
C LEU A 187 -5.15 26.06 6.25
N ASN A 188 -4.04 26.77 6.31
CA ASN A 188 -4.01 28.22 6.50
C ASN A 188 -3.04 28.83 5.51
N GLY A 189 -3.57 29.45 4.45
CA GLY A 189 -2.81 29.94 3.34
C GLY A 189 -1.98 28.83 2.69
N ARG A 190 -0.68 28.95 2.82
CA ARG A 190 0.28 27.99 2.23
C ARG A 190 0.79 26.94 3.23
N THR A 191 0.16 26.82 4.39
CA THR A 191 0.57 25.86 5.42
C THR A 191 -0.57 24.89 5.72
N LEU A 192 -0.32 23.63 5.53
CA LEU A 192 -1.20 22.52 5.90
C LEU A 192 -0.63 21.82 7.13
N ASN A 193 -1.38 21.77 8.22
CA ASN A 193 -1.09 20.96 9.39
C ASN A 193 -2.04 19.77 9.40
N ALA A 194 -1.52 18.57 9.63
CA ALA A 194 -2.32 17.35 9.71
C ALA A 194 -1.91 16.50 10.91
N GLN A 195 -2.88 15.94 11.59
CA GLN A 195 -2.72 15.01 12.70
C GLN A 195 -3.55 13.76 12.42
N ALA A 196 -2.90 12.60 12.47
CA ALA A 196 -3.56 11.33 12.31
C ALA A 196 -3.30 10.44 13.52
N LYS A 197 -4.32 9.72 13.95
CA LYS A 197 -4.22 8.70 14.99
C LYS A 197 -4.98 7.46 14.54
N LEU A 198 -4.36 6.30 14.72
CA LEU A 198 -4.96 5.00 14.48
C LEU A 198 -4.74 4.12 15.71
N ASP A 199 -5.82 3.53 16.21
CA ASP A 199 -5.81 2.62 17.35
C ASP A 199 -6.20 1.21 16.88
N LEU A 200 -5.23 0.30 16.93
CA LEU A 200 -5.37 -1.09 16.52
C LEU A 200 -5.70 -2.02 17.70
N ALA A 201 -6.41 -1.50 18.68
CA ALA A 201 -6.79 -2.22 19.91
C ALA A 201 -5.56 -2.85 20.61
N GLN A 202 -5.55 -4.17 20.73
CA GLN A 202 -4.46 -4.89 21.38
C GLN A 202 -3.16 -4.92 20.57
N THR A 203 -3.25 -4.68 19.26
CA THR A 203 -2.09 -4.70 18.36
C THR A 203 -1.20 -3.47 18.53
N GLY A 204 -1.76 -2.32 18.91
CA GLY A 204 -0.99 -1.10 19.16
C GLY A 204 -1.62 0.18 18.61
N GLN A 205 -0.81 1.22 18.53
CA GLN A 205 -1.26 2.54 18.07
C GLN A 205 -0.23 3.20 17.18
N MET A 206 -0.73 4.06 16.29
CA MET A 206 0.09 4.90 15.41
C MET A 206 -0.41 6.35 15.48
N GLN A 207 0.52 7.29 15.51
CA GLN A 207 0.24 8.72 15.48
C GLN A 207 1.19 9.41 14.49
N ALA A 208 0.65 10.37 13.74
CA ALA A 208 1.44 11.19 12.85
C ALA A 208 1.04 12.66 13.00
N ASN A 209 2.01 13.55 13.08
CA ASN A 209 1.83 14.99 13.07
C ASN A 209 2.65 15.52 11.90
N LEU A 210 2.00 16.16 10.94
CA LEU A 210 2.62 16.61 9.70
C LEU A 210 2.34 18.09 9.49
N GLN A 211 3.34 18.83 9.05
CA GLN A 211 3.21 20.16 8.53
C GLN A 211 3.75 20.18 7.11
N ILE A 212 2.98 20.67 6.18
CA ILE A 212 3.36 20.82 4.78
C ILE A 212 3.28 22.30 4.42
N GLN A 213 4.41 22.85 4.06
CA GLN A 213 4.48 24.21 3.51
C GLN A 213 4.36 24.13 1.99
N ASP A 214 3.56 25.03 1.43
CA ASP A 214 3.27 25.12 0.00
C ASP A 214 2.76 23.79 -0.61
N PRO A 215 1.63 23.24 -0.11
CA PRO A 215 1.13 21.93 -0.53
C PRO A 215 0.73 21.87 -2.01
N LEU A 216 0.42 22.99 -2.62
CA LEU A 216 0.09 23.10 -4.04
C LEU A 216 1.31 23.44 -4.93
N GLY A 217 2.48 23.65 -4.34
CA GLY A 217 3.73 23.99 -5.03
C GLY A 217 4.85 22.99 -4.70
N THR A 218 5.91 23.48 -4.03
CA THR A 218 7.11 22.67 -3.73
C THR A 218 6.93 21.65 -2.62
N ALA A 219 5.84 21.68 -1.89
CA ALA A 219 5.43 20.75 -0.84
C ALA A 219 6.58 20.34 0.12
N ARG A 220 7.01 21.26 0.98
CA ARG A 220 8.00 20.97 2.02
C ARG A 220 7.32 20.34 3.22
N LEU A 221 7.67 19.12 3.50
CA LEU A 221 7.18 18.35 4.65
C LEU A 221 8.08 18.54 5.87
N ASN A 222 7.46 18.70 7.03
CA ASN A 222 8.06 18.47 8.34
C ASN A 222 7.06 17.70 9.19
N GLY A 223 7.45 16.54 9.74
CA GLY A 223 6.53 15.73 10.49
C GLY A 223 7.18 14.71 11.38
N ARG A 224 6.41 14.23 12.35
CA ARG A 224 6.80 13.16 13.27
C ARG A 224 5.78 12.05 13.22
N ILE A 225 6.27 10.83 13.15
CA ILE A 225 5.50 9.60 13.18
C ILE A 225 5.95 8.79 14.40
N ASN A 226 5.00 8.45 15.25
CA ASN A 226 5.20 7.55 16.39
C ASN A 226 4.32 6.32 16.18
N ALA A 227 4.90 5.13 16.32
CA ALA A 227 4.16 3.88 16.27
C ALA A 227 4.66 2.95 17.38
N ALA A 228 3.73 2.24 17.99
CA ALA A 228 4.01 1.17 18.93
C ALA A 228 3.08 0.01 18.61
N LEU A 229 3.62 -1.07 18.07
CA LEU A 229 2.91 -2.28 17.71
C LEU A 229 3.42 -3.44 18.58
N THR A 230 2.52 -4.12 19.25
CA THR A 230 2.81 -5.23 20.16
C THR A 230 2.41 -6.60 19.63
N ASP A 231 1.71 -6.63 18.51
CA ASP A 231 1.36 -7.85 17.79
C ASP A 231 1.78 -7.69 16.32
N LEU A 232 2.70 -8.55 15.91
CA LEU A 232 3.26 -8.54 14.55
C LEU A 232 2.69 -9.66 13.68
N GLY A 233 1.62 -10.33 14.10
CA GLY A 233 0.96 -11.37 13.30
C GLY A 233 0.59 -10.92 11.89
N MET A 234 0.32 -9.61 11.71
CA MET A 234 0.06 -9.03 10.39
C MET A 234 1.28 -9.03 9.44
N ILE A 235 2.50 -9.26 9.91
CA ILE A 235 3.67 -9.38 9.01
C ILE A 235 3.54 -10.61 8.10
N SER A 236 2.93 -11.68 8.58
CA SER A 236 2.65 -12.87 7.76
C SER A 236 1.85 -12.60 6.49
N LEU A 237 1.23 -11.42 6.38
CA LEU A 237 0.45 -10.97 5.23
C LEU A 237 1.33 -10.53 4.06
N PHE A 238 2.46 -9.92 4.40
CA PHE A 238 3.42 -9.42 3.43
C PHE A 238 4.50 -10.47 3.13
N VAL A 239 4.70 -11.39 4.07
CA VAL A 239 5.67 -12.48 3.97
C VAL A 239 4.98 -13.78 4.39
N PRO A 240 4.22 -14.44 3.48
CA PRO A 240 3.42 -15.62 3.79
C PRO A 240 4.21 -16.82 4.32
N GLN A 241 5.52 -16.84 4.03
CA GLN A 241 6.45 -17.86 4.52
C GLN A 241 6.68 -17.76 6.03
N LEU A 242 6.43 -16.59 6.63
CA LEU A 242 6.56 -16.39 8.08
C LEU A 242 5.24 -16.71 8.77
N GLN A 243 5.29 -17.63 9.72
CA GLN A 243 4.15 -17.99 10.57
C GLN A 243 4.48 -17.75 12.04
N LYS A 244 3.45 -17.65 12.87
CA LYS A 244 3.57 -17.42 14.32
C LYS A 244 4.50 -16.24 14.66
N VAL A 245 4.38 -15.17 13.86
CA VAL A 245 5.18 -13.96 14.07
C VAL A 245 4.77 -13.30 15.37
N SER A 246 5.74 -13.01 16.23
CA SER A 246 5.58 -12.26 17.48
C SER A 246 6.66 -11.20 17.60
N GLY A 247 6.52 -10.32 18.57
CA GLY A 247 7.50 -9.25 18.84
C GLY A 247 6.84 -7.88 18.98
N GLN A 248 7.66 -6.85 19.07
CA GLN A 248 7.22 -5.46 19.21
C GLN A 248 7.95 -4.57 18.23
N VAL A 249 7.21 -3.68 17.56
CA VAL A 249 7.80 -2.61 16.76
C VAL A 249 7.52 -1.27 17.42
N ARG A 250 8.57 -0.48 17.58
CA ARG A 250 8.48 0.92 17.99
C ARG A 250 9.14 1.78 16.92
N ALA A 251 8.49 2.87 16.57
CA ALA A 251 9.04 3.85 15.66
C ALA A 251 8.84 5.25 16.25
N ASP A 252 9.88 6.04 16.20
CA ASP A 252 9.87 7.48 16.50
C ASP A 252 10.71 8.17 15.44
N VAL A 253 10.05 8.62 14.39
CA VAL A 253 10.71 9.14 13.21
C VAL A 253 10.20 10.54 12.87
N THR A 254 11.13 11.46 12.70
CA THR A 254 10.88 12.78 12.13
C THR A 254 11.33 12.78 10.67
N ALA A 255 10.43 13.20 9.78
CA ALA A 255 10.70 13.37 8.37
C ALA A 255 10.72 14.86 8.02
N ALA A 256 11.72 15.33 7.29
CA ALA A 256 11.82 16.72 6.85
C ALA A 256 12.35 16.80 5.42
N GLY A 257 11.90 17.83 4.66
CA GLY A 257 12.36 18.09 3.30
C GLY A 257 11.23 18.18 2.29
N SER A 258 11.56 18.08 1.02
CA SER A 258 10.59 18.00 -0.08
C SER A 258 10.65 16.62 -0.73
N LEU A 259 9.52 16.14 -1.24
CA LEU A 259 9.51 14.96 -2.10
C LEU A 259 10.27 15.28 -3.40
N PRO A 260 11.19 14.46 -3.88
CA PRO A 260 11.67 13.15 -3.40
C PRO A 260 12.91 13.21 -2.48
N LYS A 261 13.23 14.36 -1.87
CA LYS A 261 14.43 14.58 -1.04
C LYS A 261 14.05 14.68 0.45
N LEU A 262 13.38 13.65 0.96
CA LEU A 262 13.10 13.56 2.40
C LEU A 262 14.31 13.06 3.17
N THR A 263 14.57 13.67 4.31
CA THR A 263 15.52 13.20 5.33
C THR A 263 14.75 12.65 6.51
N LEU A 264 15.23 11.56 7.07
CA LEU A 264 14.64 10.91 8.23
C LEU A 264 15.59 10.98 9.41
N ARG A 265 15.04 11.34 10.57
CA ARG A 265 15.76 11.35 11.85
C ARG A 265 14.95 10.58 12.88
N GLY A 266 15.62 9.75 13.67
CA GLY A 266 14.97 8.90 14.66
C GLY A 266 15.24 7.44 14.41
N ASP A 267 14.44 6.59 15.02
CA ASP A 267 14.66 5.15 14.94
C ASP A 267 13.37 4.36 14.76
N ILE A 268 13.53 3.20 14.14
CA ILE A 268 12.55 2.13 14.07
C ILE A 268 13.21 0.90 14.68
N ARG A 269 12.61 0.31 15.68
CA ARG A 269 13.12 -0.87 16.39
C ARG A 269 12.12 -2.01 16.34
N LEU A 270 12.63 -3.18 16.05
CA LEU A 270 11.95 -4.45 16.22
C LEU A 270 12.64 -5.20 17.36
N ASP A 271 11.94 -5.48 18.43
CA ASP A 271 12.47 -6.11 19.63
C ASP A 271 11.73 -7.41 19.93
N ASN A 272 12.49 -8.38 20.49
CA ASN A 272 11.96 -9.66 20.97
C ASN A 272 11.08 -10.39 19.94
N ALA A 273 11.42 -10.29 18.65
CA ALA A 273 10.63 -10.90 17.63
C ALA A 273 11.02 -12.37 17.39
N SER A 274 10.03 -13.15 17.04
CA SER A 274 10.21 -14.53 16.60
C SER A 274 9.27 -14.85 15.45
N ALA A 275 9.62 -15.84 14.65
CA ALA A 275 8.80 -16.34 13.57
C ALA A 275 9.13 -17.81 13.28
N ALA A 276 8.18 -18.55 12.73
CA ALA A 276 8.42 -19.88 12.17
C ALA A 276 8.44 -19.81 10.65
N ILE A 277 9.30 -20.61 10.03
CA ILE A 277 9.31 -20.88 8.58
C ILE A 277 9.08 -22.39 8.41
N PRO A 278 7.80 -22.83 8.34
CA PRO A 278 7.46 -24.26 8.32
C PRO A 278 8.07 -25.02 7.14
N GLU A 279 8.12 -24.38 5.96
CA GLU A 279 8.70 -24.97 4.76
C GLU A 279 10.19 -25.31 4.92
N ALA A 280 10.90 -24.50 5.70
CA ALA A 280 12.30 -24.73 6.07
C ALA A 280 12.46 -25.53 7.36
N GLY A 281 11.38 -25.79 8.10
CA GLY A 281 11.40 -26.50 9.39
C GLY A 281 12.15 -25.74 10.49
N ILE A 282 12.25 -24.41 10.41
CA ILE A 282 13.05 -23.61 11.35
C ILE A 282 12.20 -22.60 12.12
N GLN A 283 12.75 -22.22 13.29
CA GLN A 283 12.22 -21.14 14.11
C GLN A 283 13.28 -20.05 14.24
N LEU A 284 12.90 -18.85 13.88
CA LEU A 284 13.68 -17.64 14.11
C LEU A 284 13.37 -17.12 15.53
N GLN A 285 14.40 -16.88 16.31
CA GLN A 285 14.31 -16.42 17.70
C GLN A 285 15.20 -15.21 17.93
N ASP A 286 14.90 -14.45 18.98
CA ASP A 286 15.66 -13.28 19.38
C ASP A 286 15.94 -12.31 18.22
N LEU A 287 14.98 -12.21 17.28
CA LEU A 287 15.12 -11.32 16.16
C LEU A 287 15.00 -9.87 16.66
N GLN A 288 16.06 -9.14 16.42
CA GLN A 288 16.16 -7.71 16.69
C GLN A 288 16.55 -7.00 15.41
N PHE A 289 15.95 -5.86 15.16
CA PHE A 289 16.29 -5.03 14.02
C PHE A 289 16.12 -3.56 14.38
N THR A 290 17.06 -2.74 13.96
CA THR A 290 17.03 -1.30 14.19
C THR A 290 17.38 -0.59 12.88
N ALA A 291 16.60 0.43 12.54
CA ALA A 291 16.89 1.37 11.48
C ALA A 291 16.99 2.78 12.09
N VAL A 292 18.15 3.42 11.96
CA VAL A 292 18.43 4.74 12.55
C VAL A 292 18.67 5.76 11.46
N GLY A 293 17.93 6.85 11.49
CA GLY A 293 18.13 8.03 10.65
C GLY A 293 18.77 9.16 11.47
N ASN A 294 19.84 9.75 10.96
CA ASN A 294 20.50 10.90 11.56
C ASN A 294 20.06 12.25 10.99
N GLY A 295 19.12 12.23 10.02
CA GLY A 295 18.66 13.41 9.28
C GLY A 295 19.55 13.78 8.10
N GLN A 296 20.53 12.95 7.77
CA GLN A 296 21.44 13.13 6.63
C GLN A 296 21.81 11.78 6.03
N GLY A 297 21.61 11.62 4.73
CA GLY A 297 21.99 10.40 4.03
C GLY A 297 21.07 9.20 4.30
N PRO A 298 21.60 7.97 4.12
CA PRO A 298 20.86 6.74 4.28
C PRO A 298 20.54 6.41 5.75
N LEU A 299 19.51 5.59 5.96
CA LEU A 299 19.23 4.96 7.24
C LEU A 299 20.32 3.91 7.54
N GLN A 300 20.85 3.91 8.74
CA GLN A 300 21.75 2.87 9.23
C GLN A 300 20.93 1.70 9.75
N LEU A 301 21.20 0.51 9.23
CA LEU A 301 20.51 -0.72 9.58
C LEU A 301 21.41 -1.62 10.41
N SER A 302 20.87 -2.20 11.46
CA SER A 302 21.51 -3.24 12.24
C SER A 302 20.49 -4.25 12.74
N GLY A 303 20.90 -5.50 12.89
CA GLY A 303 20.01 -6.53 13.39
C GLY A 303 20.72 -7.82 13.70
N SER A 304 20.01 -8.71 14.40
CA SER A 304 20.45 -10.06 14.70
C SER A 304 19.27 -11.01 14.75
N VAL A 305 19.50 -12.26 14.46
CA VAL A 305 18.50 -13.32 14.55
C VAL A 305 19.18 -14.66 14.87
N ARG A 306 18.51 -15.50 15.64
CA ARG A 306 18.97 -16.86 15.98
C ARG A 306 18.09 -17.90 15.29
N SER A 307 18.72 -18.99 14.88
CA SER A 307 18.04 -20.20 14.44
C SER A 307 18.85 -21.44 14.88
N GLY A 308 18.22 -22.32 15.65
CA GLY A 308 18.93 -23.38 16.35
C GLY A 308 19.95 -22.80 17.35
N ALA A 309 21.19 -23.30 17.29
CA ALA A 309 22.29 -22.78 18.13
C ALA A 309 23.06 -21.63 17.47
N GLY A 310 22.80 -21.34 16.19
CA GLY A 310 23.52 -20.33 15.41
C GLY A 310 22.82 -18.99 15.34
N GLN A 311 23.54 -18.00 14.84
CA GLN A 311 23.03 -16.63 14.71
C GLN A 311 23.49 -15.98 13.42
N LEU A 312 22.69 -15.01 12.95
CA LEU A 312 23.05 -14.05 11.92
C LEU A 312 23.11 -12.65 12.50
N GLN A 313 24.02 -11.86 11.98
CA GLN A 313 24.11 -10.42 12.20
C GLN A 313 23.91 -9.70 10.87
N LEU A 314 23.15 -8.64 10.90
CA LEU A 314 22.80 -7.79 9.76
C LEU A 314 23.32 -6.39 10.04
N SER A 315 23.95 -5.79 9.03
CA SER A 315 24.36 -4.39 9.10
C SER A 315 24.29 -3.78 7.70
N GLY A 316 23.93 -2.51 7.59
CA GLY A 316 23.83 -1.92 6.28
C GLY A 316 23.19 -0.55 6.25
N GLU A 317 22.76 -0.16 5.06
CA GLU A 317 22.21 1.16 4.77
C GLU A 317 21.03 1.05 3.81
N ALA A 318 19.99 1.87 4.04
CA ALA A 318 18.85 2.01 3.14
C ALA A 318 18.59 3.49 2.83
N VAL A 319 18.32 3.82 1.56
CA VAL A 319 17.99 5.18 1.17
C VAL A 319 16.47 5.36 1.25
N PRO A 320 15.97 6.31 2.06
CA PRO A 320 14.54 6.55 2.18
C PRO A 320 13.89 6.84 0.82
N LEU A 321 12.70 6.25 0.58
CA LEU A 321 11.89 6.44 -0.63
C LEU A 321 12.58 6.06 -1.95
N LYS A 322 13.71 5.39 -1.91
CA LYS A 322 14.37 4.81 -3.08
C LYS A 322 14.57 3.32 -2.86
N PRO A 323 14.40 2.50 -3.88
CA PRO A 323 14.69 1.06 -3.77
C PRO A 323 16.21 0.83 -3.79
N GLN A 324 16.92 1.36 -2.79
CA GLN A 324 18.36 1.20 -2.62
C GLN A 324 18.64 0.70 -1.20
N LEU A 325 19.20 -0.51 -1.13
CA LEU A 325 19.56 -1.19 0.10
C LEU A 325 20.93 -1.84 -0.08
N LEU A 326 21.84 -1.56 0.85
CA LEU A 326 23.11 -2.28 0.99
C LEU A 326 23.06 -3.00 2.32
N LEU A 327 23.15 -4.32 2.34
CA LEU A 327 23.10 -5.14 3.54
C LEU A 327 24.27 -6.12 3.57
N LYS A 328 24.96 -6.19 4.70
CA LYS A 328 25.95 -7.22 5.01
C LYS A 328 25.33 -8.21 5.97
N ILE A 329 25.49 -9.49 5.67
CA ILE A 329 24.96 -10.62 6.43
C ILE A 329 26.12 -11.48 6.85
N LYS A 330 26.38 -11.56 8.16
CA LYS A 330 27.41 -12.43 8.72
C LYS A 330 26.77 -13.39 9.72
N GLY A 331 27.23 -14.63 9.76
CA GLY A 331 26.70 -15.59 10.71
C GLY A 331 27.60 -16.76 10.97
N GLN A 332 27.21 -17.51 12.01
CA GLN A 332 27.87 -18.74 12.39
C GLN A 332 26.85 -19.79 12.76
N ASP A 333 26.99 -20.99 12.18
CA ASP A 333 26.19 -22.18 12.45
C ASP A 333 24.66 -21.99 12.44
N PHE A 334 24.20 -21.00 11.67
CA PHE A 334 22.79 -20.68 11.56
C PHE A 334 22.03 -21.82 10.89
N GLN A 335 20.99 -22.32 11.56
CA GLN A 335 20.14 -23.38 11.02
C GLN A 335 19.23 -22.80 9.93
N ALA A 336 19.58 -23.03 8.66
CA ALA A 336 18.87 -22.54 7.52
C ALA A 336 17.73 -23.46 7.08
N LEU A 337 17.92 -24.79 7.28
CA LEU A 337 16.94 -25.82 6.99
C LEU A 337 16.96 -26.88 8.07
N ASN A 338 15.78 -27.39 8.44
CA ASN A 338 15.62 -28.46 9.42
C ASN A 338 14.35 -29.26 9.17
N THR A 339 14.31 -29.92 8.03
CA THR A 339 13.26 -30.89 7.69
C THR A 339 13.75 -32.32 7.90
N ALA A 340 12.87 -33.31 7.77
CA ALA A 340 13.25 -34.72 7.90
C ALA A 340 14.29 -35.17 6.85
N ASP A 341 14.20 -34.59 5.64
CA ASP A 341 15.01 -34.96 4.49
C ASP A 341 16.22 -34.05 4.25
N LEU A 342 16.19 -32.84 4.87
CA LEU A 342 17.19 -31.82 4.61
C LEU A 342 17.47 -30.99 5.86
N GLN A 343 18.68 -31.10 6.37
CA GLN A 343 19.16 -30.28 7.47
C GLN A 343 20.40 -29.52 7.01
N VAL A 344 20.42 -28.21 7.17
CA VAL A 344 21.54 -27.38 6.72
C VAL A 344 21.84 -26.31 7.74
N LYS A 345 23.11 -26.21 8.16
CA LYS A 345 23.65 -25.08 8.88
C LYS A 345 24.56 -24.29 7.96
N ILE A 346 24.49 -22.98 8.08
CA ILE A 346 25.28 -22.06 7.27
C ILE A 346 26.03 -21.04 8.13
N SER A 347 27.17 -20.63 7.63
CA SER A 347 27.97 -19.50 8.18
C SER A 347 28.27 -18.55 7.01
N PRO A 348 27.35 -17.58 6.77
CA PRO A 348 27.49 -16.64 5.66
C PRO A 348 28.42 -15.48 5.97
N ASP A 349 29.10 -14.97 4.96
CA ASP A 349 29.67 -13.63 4.86
C ASP A 349 29.27 -13.05 3.50
N LEU A 350 28.06 -12.48 3.44
CA LEU A 350 27.41 -12.07 2.22
C LEU A 350 27.14 -10.57 2.21
N GLN A 351 27.18 -10.00 1.02
CA GLN A 351 26.75 -8.64 0.75
C GLN A 351 25.58 -8.66 -0.24
N LEU A 352 24.48 -8.05 0.17
CA LEU A 352 23.26 -7.86 -0.64
C LEU A 352 23.20 -6.39 -1.06
N ASN A 353 23.10 -6.15 -2.35
CA ASN A 353 22.89 -4.82 -2.91
C ASN A 353 21.59 -4.84 -3.73
N VAL A 354 20.61 -4.03 -3.31
CA VAL A 354 19.35 -3.83 -4.04
C VAL A 354 19.38 -2.43 -4.62
N ALA A 355 19.22 -2.31 -5.93
CA ALA A 355 19.12 -1.04 -6.62
C ALA A 355 18.06 -1.13 -7.72
N GLN A 356 17.01 -0.33 -7.61
CA GLN A 356 15.86 -0.35 -8.51
C GLN A 356 15.21 -1.76 -8.57
N GLN A 357 15.29 -2.45 -9.71
CA GLN A 357 14.76 -3.80 -9.91
C GLN A 357 15.86 -4.88 -9.88
N GLN A 358 17.08 -4.50 -9.52
CA GLN A 358 18.22 -5.42 -9.47
C GLN A 358 18.56 -5.80 -8.03
N VAL A 359 18.76 -7.08 -7.80
CA VAL A 359 19.26 -7.66 -6.55
C VAL A 359 20.57 -8.35 -6.84
N ARG A 360 21.66 -7.92 -6.20
CA ARG A 360 22.97 -8.54 -6.32
C ARG A 360 23.41 -9.11 -4.98
N VAL A 361 23.83 -10.37 -4.99
CA VAL A 361 24.35 -11.10 -3.84
C VAL A 361 25.77 -11.56 -4.13
N ASP A 362 26.73 -11.06 -3.37
CA ASP A 362 28.14 -11.42 -3.48
C ASP A 362 28.66 -11.92 -2.13
N GLY A 363 29.66 -12.83 -2.15
CA GLY A 363 30.37 -13.22 -0.94
C GLY A 363 30.66 -14.71 -0.82
N GLU A 364 30.73 -15.16 0.45
CA GLU A 364 31.07 -16.53 0.80
C GLU A 364 30.04 -17.14 1.73
N LEU A 365 29.71 -18.39 1.48
CA LEU A 365 28.79 -19.19 2.29
C LEU A 365 29.48 -20.48 2.71
N THR A 366 29.88 -20.57 3.95
CA THR A 366 30.35 -21.85 4.51
C THR A 366 29.17 -22.69 4.97
N VAL A 367 29.14 -23.96 4.62
CA VAL A 367 28.17 -24.97 5.04
C VAL A 367 28.87 -25.95 5.96
N PRO A 368 28.97 -25.67 7.30
CA PRO A 368 29.70 -26.53 8.23
C PRO A 368 28.99 -27.87 8.44
N HIS A 369 27.69 -27.91 8.30
CA HIS A 369 26.90 -29.12 8.44
C HIS A 369 25.75 -29.14 7.44
N ALA A 370 25.61 -30.23 6.72
CA ALA A 370 24.41 -30.54 5.97
C ALA A 370 24.13 -32.05 6.01
N PHE A 371 22.86 -32.40 6.07
CA PHE A 371 22.36 -33.74 5.90
C PHE A 371 21.28 -33.71 4.83
N LEU A 372 21.52 -34.48 3.75
CA LEU A 372 20.63 -34.55 2.61
C LEU A 372 20.22 -36.02 2.40
N ARG A 373 18.92 -36.28 2.46
CA ARG A 373 18.32 -37.56 2.12
C ARG A 373 17.31 -37.38 0.98
N PRO A 374 17.76 -37.19 -0.28
CA PRO A 374 16.87 -37.10 -1.41
C PRO A 374 16.18 -38.44 -1.65
N GLY A 375 14.87 -38.46 -1.78
CA GLY A 375 14.10 -39.65 -2.13
C GLY A 375 13.43 -40.40 -0.98
N GLY A 376 13.23 -39.78 0.18
CA GLY A 376 12.29 -40.32 1.18
C GLY A 376 10.91 -40.45 0.54
N ASP A 377 10.34 -41.66 0.53
CA ASP A 377 9.00 -41.91 0.02
C ASP A 377 8.02 -40.87 0.61
N ARG A 378 7.62 -39.92 -0.18
CA ARG A 378 6.46 -39.07 0.12
C ARG A 378 5.24 -39.89 -0.29
N PRO A 379 4.48 -40.52 0.63
CA PRO A 379 3.26 -41.17 0.26
C PRO A 379 2.31 -40.12 -0.28
N GLY A 380 2.05 -40.11 -1.58
CA GLY A 380 1.03 -39.30 -2.21
C GLY A 380 1.49 -38.29 -3.29
N VAL A 381 2.77 -38.21 -3.65
CA VAL A 381 3.16 -37.45 -4.84
C VAL A 381 3.12 -38.38 -6.04
N ILE A 382 2.02 -38.36 -6.76
CA ILE A 382 1.91 -38.98 -8.09
C ILE A 382 2.54 -37.97 -9.06
N TYR A 383 3.72 -38.27 -9.59
CA TYR A 383 4.25 -37.50 -10.71
C TYR A 383 3.37 -37.80 -11.94
N PRO A 384 3.00 -36.76 -12.72
CA PRO A 384 2.34 -36.99 -14.00
C PRO A 384 3.22 -37.96 -14.84
N SER A 385 2.63 -39.00 -15.40
CA SER A 385 3.33 -39.84 -16.37
C SER A 385 3.75 -38.99 -17.58
N ASP A 386 4.87 -39.34 -18.21
CA ASP A 386 5.35 -38.72 -19.44
C ASP A 386 4.30 -38.73 -20.59
N ASP A 387 3.25 -39.54 -20.44
CA ASP A 387 2.13 -39.65 -21.38
C ASP A 387 1.00 -38.62 -21.12
N VAL A 388 1.07 -37.80 -20.09
CA VAL A 388 0.05 -36.80 -19.81
C VAL A 388 0.36 -35.53 -20.60
N VAL A 389 -0.27 -35.41 -21.74
CA VAL A 389 -0.32 -34.13 -22.49
C VAL A 389 -1.41 -33.25 -21.86
N ILE A 390 -1.02 -32.21 -21.15
CA ILE A 390 -1.96 -31.18 -20.66
C ILE A 390 -2.40 -30.37 -21.89
N VAL A 391 -3.58 -30.69 -22.41
CA VAL A 391 -4.22 -29.87 -23.44
C VAL A 391 -4.81 -28.65 -22.72
N ASN A 392 -4.14 -27.51 -22.81
CA ASN A 392 -4.75 -26.25 -22.42
C ASN A 392 -5.92 -25.97 -23.38
N ASP A 393 -7.13 -25.98 -22.85
CA ASP A 393 -8.30 -25.49 -23.58
C ASP A 393 -8.04 -24.05 -24.02
N ALA A 394 -8.01 -23.89 -25.35
CA ALA A 394 -7.81 -22.63 -26.02
C ALA A 394 -9.06 -21.74 -25.92
N HIS A 395 -9.31 -21.17 -24.77
CA HIS A 395 -10.03 -19.92 -24.65
C HIS A 395 -8.99 -18.82 -24.51
N GLY A 396 -8.84 -18.02 -25.57
CA GLY A 396 -7.81 -17.01 -25.77
C GLY A 396 -7.80 -15.89 -24.70
N GLU A 397 -7.49 -16.27 -23.48
CA GLU A 397 -7.07 -15.32 -22.46
C GLU A 397 -5.60 -15.01 -22.73
N THR A 398 -5.35 -13.78 -23.13
CA THR A 398 -4.00 -13.21 -23.14
C THR A 398 -3.38 -13.48 -21.77
N PRO A 399 -2.24 -14.19 -21.68
CA PRO A 399 -1.63 -14.44 -20.38
C PRO A 399 -1.45 -13.09 -19.69
N PRO A 400 -1.75 -12.99 -18.39
CA PRO A 400 -1.53 -11.76 -17.64
C PRO A 400 -0.09 -11.31 -17.87
N PRO A 401 0.17 -9.99 -18.02
CA PRO A 401 1.52 -9.49 -18.21
C PRO A 401 2.39 -10.08 -17.10
N LYS A 402 3.49 -10.75 -17.47
CA LYS A 402 4.44 -11.28 -16.51
C LYS A 402 4.79 -10.13 -15.56
N PRO A 403 4.67 -10.31 -14.23
CA PRO A 403 5.12 -9.29 -13.31
C PRO A 403 6.56 -8.95 -13.71
N GLN A 404 6.88 -7.66 -13.82
CA GLN A 404 8.24 -7.22 -14.14
C GLN A 404 9.16 -7.84 -13.10
N GLY A 405 9.94 -8.84 -13.52
CA GLY A 405 10.75 -9.65 -12.64
C GLY A 405 11.85 -8.81 -12.01
N ILE A 406 12.22 -9.16 -10.79
CA ILE A 406 13.44 -8.66 -10.15
C ILE A 406 14.61 -9.39 -10.81
N ASP A 407 15.55 -8.64 -11.36
CA ASP A 407 16.79 -9.19 -11.93
C ASP A 407 17.73 -9.63 -10.79
N LEU A 408 17.89 -10.92 -10.63
CA LEU A 408 18.77 -11.51 -9.62
C LEU A 408 20.17 -11.76 -10.24
N TYR A 409 21.18 -11.22 -9.57
CA TYR A 409 22.58 -11.53 -9.81
C TYR A 409 23.18 -12.12 -8.55
N ALA A 410 23.77 -13.30 -8.63
CA ALA A 410 24.47 -13.89 -7.50
C ALA A 410 25.85 -14.33 -7.91
N ARG A 411 26.82 -14.09 -7.05
CA ARG A 411 28.18 -14.63 -7.14
C ARG A 411 28.65 -15.04 -5.76
N VAL A 412 28.33 -16.27 -5.39
CA VAL A 412 28.57 -16.79 -4.05
C VAL A 412 29.50 -17.97 -4.10
N ARG A 413 30.62 -17.89 -3.36
CA ARG A 413 31.50 -19.02 -3.13
C ARG A 413 30.96 -19.86 -1.99
N VAL A 414 30.55 -21.09 -2.29
CA VAL A 414 30.06 -22.04 -1.29
C VAL A 414 31.20 -22.96 -0.90
N ILE A 415 31.52 -23.04 0.40
CA ILE A 415 32.53 -23.90 0.99
C ILE A 415 31.82 -24.99 1.80
N LEU A 416 32.01 -26.24 1.39
CA LEU A 416 31.48 -27.39 2.13
C LEU A 416 32.49 -27.75 3.24
N GLY A 417 32.00 -27.74 4.47
CA GLY A 417 32.76 -28.17 5.65
C GLY A 417 32.81 -29.69 5.82
N ASP A 418 33.42 -30.12 6.93
CA ASP A 418 33.72 -31.52 7.15
C ASP A 418 32.51 -32.41 7.42
N ASN A 419 31.33 -31.82 7.64
CA ASN A 419 30.14 -32.55 8.10
C ASN A 419 28.96 -32.44 7.14
N VAL A 420 29.24 -32.42 5.84
CA VAL A 420 28.24 -32.45 4.77
C VAL A 420 28.04 -33.91 4.31
N ARG A 421 26.84 -34.44 4.56
CA ARG A 421 26.50 -35.86 4.29
C ARG A 421 25.32 -35.94 3.33
N VAL A 422 25.43 -36.89 2.41
CA VAL A 422 24.34 -37.28 1.51
C VAL A 422 24.06 -38.77 1.74
N GLU A 423 22.79 -39.12 1.92
CA GLU A 423 22.30 -40.48 2.09
C GLU A 423 21.15 -40.69 1.13
N THR A 424 21.30 -41.67 0.24
CA THR A 424 20.26 -42.16 -0.66
C THR A 424 20.09 -43.68 -0.47
N SER A 425 19.10 -44.29 -1.09
CA SER A 425 18.93 -45.75 -1.08
C SER A 425 20.12 -46.49 -1.67
N ALA A 426 20.91 -45.88 -2.54
CA ALA A 426 22.02 -46.49 -3.26
C ALA A 426 23.41 -45.97 -2.84
N PHE A 427 23.48 -44.85 -2.13
CA PHE A 427 24.75 -44.19 -1.82
C PHE A 427 24.70 -43.48 -0.48
N GLN A 428 25.78 -43.62 0.29
CA GLN A 428 26.01 -42.85 1.52
C GLN A 428 27.43 -42.31 1.51
N GLY A 429 27.58 -41.00 1.65
CA GLY A 429 28.88 -40.39 1.55
C GLY A 429 28.96 -39.00 2.15
N LYS A 430 30.19 -38.48 2.25
CA LYS A 430 30.48 -37.09 2.61
C LYS A 430 30.89 -36.31 1.37
N LEU A 431 30.43 -35.05 1.32
CA LEU A 431 30.85 -34.10 0.31
C LEU A 431 31.78 -33.09 0.93
N ALA A 432 32.87 -32.77 0.21
CA ALA A 432 33.79 -31.70 0.55
C ALA A 432 34.20 -30.93 -0.70
N GLY A 433 34.50 -29.68 -0.57
CA GLY A 433 34.98 -28.89 -1.70
C GLY A 433 34.50 -27.44 -1.67
N LYS A 434 34.75 -26.77 -2.77
CA LYS A 434 34.35 -25.38 -2.99
C LYS A 434 33.62 -25.28 -4.32
N LEU A 435 32.51 -24.57 -4.32
CA LEU A 435 31.67 -24.33 -5.49
C LEU A 435 31.54 -22.81 -5.68
N LEU A 436 31.48 -22.39 -6.91
CA LEU A 436 31.09 -21.01 -7.26
C LEU A 436 29.68 -21.09 -7.83
N VAL A 437 28.73 -20.43 -7.17
CA VAL A 437 27.35 -20.28 -7.65
C VAL A 437 27.23 -18.93 -8.30
N GLU A 438 26.93 -18.92 -9.58
CA GLU A 438 26.69 -17.71 -10.36
C GLU A 438 25.28 -17.75 -10.94
N GLU A 439 24.55 -16.66 -10.75
CA GLU A 439 23.21 -16.45 -11.29
C GLU A 439 23.16 -15.12 -12.02
N THR A 440 22.60 -15.13 -13.22
CA THR A 440 22.34 -13.93 -14.02
C THR A 440 20.96 -14.03 -14.65
N PRO A 441 20.26 -12.91 -14.93
CA PRO A 441 18.92 -12.94 -15.50
C PRO A 441 18.75 -13.67 -16.83
N GLN A 442 19.87 -14.04 -17.50
CA GLN A 442 19.89 -14.75 -18.77
C GLN A 442 20.24 -16.25 -18.64
N LEU A 443 20.51 -16.69 -17.43
CA LEU A 443 20.83 -18.10 -17.16
C LEU A 443 19.66 -18.75 -16.42
#